data_76ea96edbf9597ab571c338b92e5a6c7
#
_entry.id   76ea96edbf9597ab571c338b92e5a6c7
#
_cell.length_a   1.000
_cell.length_b   1.000
_cell.length_c   1.000
_cell.angle_alpha   90.00
_cell.angle_beta   90.00
_cell.angle_gamma   90.00
#
_symmetry.space_group_name_H-M   'P 1'
#
loop_
_entity.id
_entity.type
_entity.pdbx_description
1 polymer ?
#
loop_
_entity_poly.entity_id
_entity_poly.type
_entity_poly.pdbx_seq_one_letter_code
_entity_poly.pdbx_strand_id
1 'polypeptide(L)'
;ESYNLSTYVIPDNSGEISMESGLYTAGTNLILEALSKENFTFTRWSGDVDSQLNPLEFKINSDINIVAEFTENIDQSSKDSDNDGVIDSKDLCPDTPEDFIVDENGCKIKNEFDDNYFLVWGDEFEYDGKLDESKWHHQIIPPNNGSWWNNEAQHYTNSTKNSIVSDGTLKIIAIKENYTFDNSTKNYTSARLNSKFGFKYGRVDVKAKLPSTQGTWPAIWTLGTNINEIGNFFGDSEGSVGWPRC
;
A
#
# COMPACT_ATOMS: atom_id res chain seq x y z
N GLU A 1 17.55 -9.76 -60.43
CA GLU A 1 18.30 -9.55 -59.18
C GLU A 1 17.27 -9.29 -58.07
N SER A 2 17.52 -9.82 -56.86
CA SER A 2 16.66 -9.63 -55.72
C SER A 2 17.47 -9.29 -54.49
N TYR A 3 16.90 -8.49 -53.58
CA TYR A 3 17.53 -8.02 -52.38
C TYR A 3 16.70 -8.39 -51.15
N ASN A 4 17.35 -8.57 -50.03
CA ASN A 4 16.72 -8.95 -48.79
C ASN A 4 16.25 -7.70 -47.99
N LEU A 5 15.00 -7.71 -47.60
CA LEU A 5 14.46 -6.80 -46.58
C LEU A 5 14.43 -7.53 -45.24
N SER A 6 15.07 -7.00 -44.21
CA SER A 6 14.94 -7.45 -42.83
C SER A 6 14.22 -6.38 -42.00
N THR A 7 13.14 -6.75 -41.33
CA THR A 7 12.35 -5.82 -40.51
C THR A 7 12.32 -6.24 -39.05
N TYR A 8 12.46 -5.28 -38.14
CA TYR A 8 12.48 -5.49 -36.69
C TYR A 8 11.64 -4.45 -36.00
N VAL A 9 11.19 -4.77 -34.80
CA VAL A 9 10.40 -3.89 -33.94
C VAL A 9 11.11 -3.72 -32.60
N ILE A 10 11.25 -2.51 -32.11
CA ILE A 10 11.86 -2.19 -30.81
C ILE A 10 10.95 -1.23 -30.02
N PRO A 11 10.65 -1.53 -28.74
CA PRO A 11 10.88 -2.79 -28.01
C PRO A 11 10.07 -3.97 -28.59
N ASP A 12 10.48 -5.19 -28.27
CA ASP A 12 9.73 -6.38 -28.68
C ASP A 12 8.26 -6.28 -28.29
N ASN A 13 7.38 -6.69 -29.18
CA ASN A 13 5.91 -6.66 -28.99
C ASN A 13 5.27 -5.26 -28.89
N SER A 14 5.97 -4.18 -29.15
CA SER A 14 5.43 -2.80 -29.12
C SER A 14 4.59 -2.43 -30.35
N GLY A 15 4.69 -3.17 -31.42
CA GLY A 15 4.01 -2.90 -32.68
C GLY A 15 4.17 -4.02 -33.70
N GLU A 16 3.76 -3.75 -34.91
CA GLU A 16 3.90 -4.62 -36.09
C GLU A 16 4.29 -3.79 -37.31
N ILE A 17 4.97 -4.42 -38.26
CA ILE A 17 5.28 -3.81 -39.54
C ILE A 17 4.43 -4.51 -40.60
N SER A 18 3.75 -3.76 -41.45
CA SER A 18 2.77 -4.25 -42.44
C SER A 18 3.39 -5.17 -43.51
N MET A 19 4.73 -5.20 -43.59
CA MET A 19 5.46 -5.98 -44.60
C MET A 19 6.44 -6.93 -43.91
N GLU A 20 6.44 -8.20 -44.34
CA GLU A 20 7.32 -9.22 -43.80
C GLU A 20 8.74 -9.12 -44.37
N SER A 21 9.74 -9.59 -43.58
CA SER A 21 11.10 -9.79 -44.04
C SER A 21 11.14 -10.82 -45.16
N GLY A 22 11.97 -10.58 -46.19
CA GLY A 22 12.04 -11.47 -47.32
C GLY A 22 12.80 -10.91 -48.52
N LEU A 23 12.82 -11.68 -49.65
CA LEU A 23 13.44 -11.30 -50.88
C LEU A 23 12.47 -10.57 -51.81
N TYR A 24 12.86 -9.41 -52.28
CA TYR A 24 12.10 -8.56 -53.18
C TYR A 24 12.90 -8.26 -54.45
N THR A 25 12.22 -8.17 -55.59
CA THR A 25 12.86 -7.85 -56.88
C THR A 25 13.48 -6.46 -56.83
N ALA A 26 14.70 -6.31 -57.38
CA ALA A 26 15.39 -5.02 -57.49
C ALA A 26 14.50 -3.96 -58.17
N GLY A 27 14.48 -2.75 -57.59
CA GLY A 27 13.69 -1.62 -58.08
C GLY A 27 12.22 -1.62 -57.70
N THR A 28 11.77 -2.64 -56.95
CA THR A 28 10.37 -2.65 -56.42
C THR A 28 10.18 -1.49 -55.41
N ASN A 29 9.06 -0.78 -55.58
CA ASN A 29 8.62 0.24 -54.57
C ASN A 29 7.97 -0.48 -53.41
N LEU A 30 8.53 -0.34 -52.22
CA LEU A 30 8.01 -0.91 -50.97
C LEU A 30 7.40 0.17 -50.14
N ILE A 31 6.30 -0.18 -49.45
CA ILE A 31 5.55 0.72 -48.54
C ILE A 31 5.42 -0.03 -47.21
N LEU A 32 6.12 0.42 -46.20
CA LEU A 32 6.07 -0.13 -44.85
C LEU A 32 5.25 0.79 -43.94
N GLU A 33 4.30 0.21 -43.27
CA GLU A 33 3.52 0.89 -42.22
C GLU A 33 3.85 0.28 -40.87
N ALA A 34 4.18 1.13 -39.91
CA ALA A 34 4.36 0.74 -38.50
C ALA A 34 3.03 0.89 -37.78
N LEU A 35 2.52 -0.21 -37.26
CA LEU A 35 1.25 -0.31 -36.54
C LEU A 35 1.53 -0.46 -35.04
N SER A 36 1.18 0.56 -34.27
CA SER A 36 1.36 0.56 -32.81
C SER A 36 0.39 -0.42 -32.15
N LYS A 37 0.86 -1.17 -31.15
CA LYS A 37 0.01 -1.87 -30.19
C LYS A 37 -0.47 -0.94 -29.09
N GLU A 38 -1.44 -1.42 -28.30
CA GLU A 38 -1.96 -0.69 -27.15
C GLU A 38 -0.82 -0.22 -26.23
N ASN A 39 -0.90 1.01 -25.75
CA ASN A 39 0.10 1.67 -24.92
C ASN A 39 1.46 1.96 -25.58
N PHE A 40 1.55 1.90 -26.91
CA PHE A 40 2.75 2.29 -27.65
C PHE A 40 2.44 3.31 -28.73
N THR A 41 3.41 4.15 -29.04
CA THR A 41 3.36 5.11 -30.15
C THR A 41 4.58 4.92 -31.03
N PHE A 42 4.39 4.84 -32.35
CA PHE A 42 5.48 4.82 -33.31
C PHE A 42 6.29 6.12 -33.21
N THR A 43 7.61 6.00 -33.12
CA THR A 43 8.52 7.13 -32.99
C THR A 43 9.27 7.41 -34.28
N ARG A 44 9.88 6.40 -34.86
CA ARG A 44 10.64 6.52 -36.11
C ARG A 44 11.02 5.18 -36.69
N TRP A 45 11.46 5.21 -37.91
CA TRP A 45 12.25 4.16 -38.57
C TRP A 45 13.73 4.39 -38.33
N SER A 46 14.49 3.32 -38.09
CA SER A 46 15.95 3.34 -37.94
C SER A 46 16.58 2.11 -38.64
N GLY A 47 17.87 1.94 -38.49
CA GLY A 47 18.67 0.94 -39.25
C GLY A 47 19.33 1.57 -40.46
N ASP A 48 19.10 1.00 -41.64
CA ASP A 48 19.65 1.56 -42.89
C ASP A 48 18.84 2.75 -43.43
N VAL A 49 17.70 3.06 -42.80
CA VAL A 49 16.85 4.23 -43.07
C VAL A 49 16.58 4.96 -41.78
N ASP A 50 16.65 6.29 -41.79
CA ASP A 50 16.24 7.15 -40.70
C ASP A 50 15.06 8.03 -41.17
N SER A 51 13.84 7.82 -40.64
CA SER A 51 12.65 8.53 -41.04
C SER A 51 11.57 8.52 -39.95
N GLN A 52 10.86 9.61 -39.87
CA GLN A 52 9.64 9.70 -39.00
C GLN A 52 8.33 9.57 -39.78
N LEU A 53 8.44 9.41 -41.12
CA LEU A 53 7.27 9.25 -41.97
C LEU A 53 6.70 7.84 -41.82
N ASN A 54 5.42 7.73 -41.54
CA ASN A 54 4.71 6.48 -41.50
C ASN A 54 3.41 6.64 -42.34
N PRO A 55 3.27 5.95 -43.46
CA PRO A 55 4.14 4.89 -43.99
C PRO A 55 5.47 5.38 -44.53
N LEU A 56 6.47 4.45 -44.54
CA LEU A 56 7.78 4.63 -45.18
C LEU A 56 7.74 4.06 -46.62
N GLU A 57 8.10 4.87 -47.60
CA GLU A 57 8.14 4.47 -49.00
C GLU A 57 9.59 4.54 -49.56
N PHE A 58 10.06 3.48 -50.17
CA PHE A 58 11.37 3.46 -50.82
C PHE A 58 11.46 2.38 -51.92
N LYS A 59 12.49 2.49 -52.78
CA LYS A 59 12.82 1.43 -53.75
C LYS A 59 13.94 0.57 -53.25
N ILE A 60 13.75 -0.77 -53.23
CA ILE A 60 14.78 -1.69 -52.83
C ILE A 60 15.79 -1.91 -53.97
N ASN A 61 17.07 -1.53 -53.74
CA ASN A 61 18.17 -1.66 -54.68
C ASN A 61 19.43 -2.28 -54.05
N SER A 62 19.34 -2.68 -52.77
CA SER A 62 20.34 -3.40 -51.99
C SER A 62 19.66 -4.13 -50.85
N ASP A 63 20.36 -5.04 -50.19
CA ASP A 63 19.90 -5.59 -48.89
C ASP A 63 19.74 -4.45 -47.90
N ILE A 64 18.66 -4.48 -47.10
CA ILE A 64 18.32 -3.39 -46.21
C ILE A 64 17.73 -3.92 -44.91
N ASN A 65 18.14 -3.33 -43.79
CA ASN A 65 17.60 -3.60 -42.47
C ASN A 65 16.82 -2.37 -41.98
N ILE A 66 15.58 -2.56 -41.60
CA ILE A 66 14.70 -1.49 -41.12
C ILE A 66 14.15 -1.86 -39.78
N VAL A 67 14.21 -0.93 -38.83
CA VAL A 67 13.70 -1.06 -37.48
C VAL A 67 12.58 -0.05 -37.27
N ALA A 68 11.42 -0.51 -36.84
CA ALA A 68 10.36 0.36 -36.34
C ALA A 68 10.55 0.55 -34.81
N GLU A 69 10.80 1.79 -34.40
CA GLU A 69 10.96 2.15 -33.00
C GLU A 69 9.64 2.71 -32.45
N PHE A 70 9.25 2.19 -31.29
CA PHE A 70 8.06 2.63 -30.58
C PHE A 70 8.42 3.08 -29.17
N THR A 71 7.67 4.02 -28.63
CA THR A 71 7.78 4.47 -27.24
C THR A 71 6.53 4.05 -26.49
N GLU A 72 6.71 3.53 -25.29
CA GLU A 72 5.61 3.21 -24.39
C GLU A 72 4.92 4.49 -23.92
N ASN A 73 3.59 4.52 -24.03
CA ASN A 73 2.76 5.59 -23.50
C ASN A 73 2.58 5.33 -22.01
N ILE A 74 3.49 5.81 -21.17
CA ILE A 74 3.32 5.76 -19.73
C ILE A 74 2.10 6.62 -19.40
N ASP A 75 1.05 5.98 -18.89
CA ASP A 75 -0.09 6.71 -18.34
C ASP A 75 0.39 7.45 -17.08
N GLN A 76 0.74 8.72 -17.25
CA GLN A 76 1.18 9.57 -16.14
C GLN A 76 0.03 9.94 -15.20
N SER A 77 -1.20 9.55 -15.52
CA SER A 77 -2.36 9.87 -14.68
C SER A 77 -2.38 9.09 -13.36
N SER A 78 -1.57 8.03 -13.24
CA SER A 78 -1.45 7.22 -12.03
C SER A 78 -0.05 7.28 -11.39
N LYS A 79 0.86 8.10 -11.92
CA LYS A 79 2.20 8.22 -11.37
C LYS A 79 2.17 8.98 -10.04
N ASP A 80 2.74 8.39 -9.01
CA ASP A 80 2.97 8.94 -7.69
C ASP A 80 4.48 8.82 -7.43
N SER A 81 5.20 9.94 -7.46
CA SER A 81 6.67 9.96 -7.50
C SER A 81 7.31 9.80 -6.14
N ASP A 82 6.65 10.23 -5.07
CA ASP A 82 7.15 10.18 -3.70
C ASP A 82 6.44 9.13 -2.83
N ASN A 83 5.43 8.44 -3.43
CA ASN A 83 4.65 7.36 -2.82
C ASN A 83 3.88 7.77 -1.56
N ASP A 84 3.41 9.01 -1.52
CA ASP A 84 2.60 9.52 -0.41
C ASP A 84 1.10 9.18 -0.54
N GLY A 85 0.69 8.59 -1.69
CA GLY A 85 -0.67 8.17 -2.00
C GLY A 85 -1.44 9.18 -2.85
N VAL A 86 -0.85 10.32 -3.22
CA VAL A 86 -1.42 11.31 -4.12
C VAL A 86 -0.63 11.35 -5.43
N ILE A 87 -1.32 11.19 -6.55
CA ILE A 87 -0.68 11.16 -7.87
C ILE A 87 -0.06 12.51 -8.23
N ASP A 88 1.10 12.50 -8.93
CA ASP A 88 1.87 13.68 -9.34
C ASP A 88 1.01 14.82 -9.91
N SER A 89 -0.06 14.48 -10.65
CA SER A 89 -0.94 15.47 -11.30
C SER A 89 -1.87 16.22 -10.34
N LYS A 90 -2.01 15.74 -9.11
CA LYS A 90 -2.84 16.33 -8.04
C LYS A 90 -2.01 16.77 -6.84
N ASP A 91 -0.76 16.30 -6.79
CA ASP A 91 0.13 16.56 -5.70
C ASP A 91 0.74 17.97 -5.78
N LEU A 92 0.53 18.75 -4.73
CA LEU A 92 1.11 20.09 -4.54
C LEU A 92 2.39 20.08 -3.70
N CYS A 93 2.73 18.92 -3.10
CA CYS A 93 3.88 18.74 -2.22
C CYS A 93 4.74 17.53 -2.67
N PRO A 94 5.35 17.55 -3.86
CA PRO A 94 5.89 16.39 -4.59
C PRO A 94 7.11 15.68 -3.96
N ASP A 95 7.50 16.06 -2.77
CA ASP A 95 8.62 15.49 -2.02
C ASP A 95 8.15 15.05 -0.61
N THR A 96 6.88 14.69 -0.42
CA THR A 96 6.36 14.21 0.87
C THR A 96 6.76 12.75 1.07
N PRO A 97 7.51 12.40 2.13
CA PRO A 97 7.88 11.00 2.38
C PRO A 97 6.67 10.10 2.63
N GLU A 98 6.73 8.85 2.17
CA GLU A 98 5.69 7.81 2.28
C GLU A 98 5.20 7.53 3.72
N ASP A 99 6.02 7.86 4.72
CA ASP A 99 5.70 7.65 6.15
C ASP A 99 4.74 8.70 6.73
N PHE A 100 4.37 9.73 5.96
CA PHE A 100 3.49 10.80 6.46
C PHE A 100 2.05 10.62 5.97
N ILE A 101 1.09 11.01 6.83
CA ILE A 101 -0.30 11.19 6.39
C ILE A 101 -0.41 12.54 5.71
N VAL A 102 -0.97 12.54 4.51
CA VAL A 102 -1.14 13.73 3.68
C VAL A 102 -2.61 14.07 3.49
N ASP A 103 -2.87 15.31 3.14
CA ASP A 103 -4.20 15.76 2.70
C ASP A 103 -4.45 15.38 1.23
N GLU A 104 -5.58 15.80 0.68
CA GLU A 104 -5.98 15.52 -0.71
C GLU A 104 -5.03 16.12 -1.77
N ASN A 105 -4.10 16.97 -1.37
CA ASN A 105 -3.12 17.64 -2.21
C ASN A 105 -1.69 17.10 -2.01
N GLY A 106 -1.50 15.97 -1.33
CA GLY A 106 -0.19 15.41 -1.05
C GLY A 106 0.62 16.15 0.02
N CYS A 107 0.03 17.11 0.72
CA CYS A 107 0.74 17.89 1.72
C CYS A 107 0.56 17.33 3.13
N LYS A 108 1.64 17.28 3.89
CA LYS A 108 1.65 16.77 5.27
C LYS A 108 0.60 17.44 6.14
N ILE A 109 -0.26 16.64 6.76
CA ILE A 109 -1.24 17.14 7.72
C ILE A 109 -0.51 17.56 9.01
N LYS A 110 -0.54 18.83 9.31
CA LYS A 110 0.00 19.36 10.55
C LYS A 110 -0.93 19.11 11.71
N ASN A 111 -0.37 18.90 12.89
CA ASN A 111 -1.15 18.85 14.11
C ASN A 111 -1.71 20.25 14.42
N GLU A 112 -3.01 20.36 14.68
CA GLU A 112 -3.68 21.63 15.03
C GLU A 112 -3.09 22.32 16.29
N PHE A 113 -2.39 21.55 17.13
CA PHE A 113 -1.89 22.04 18.42
C PHE A 113 -0.38 22.32 18.45
N ASP A 114 0.40 21.88 17.44
CA ASP A 114 1.86 22.04 17.42
C ASP A 114 2.41 21.92 16.01
N ASP A 115 2.92 23.03 15.48
CA ASP A 115 3.51 23.12 14.13
C ASP A 115 4.79 22.26 13.95
N ASN A 116 5.35 21.72 15.04
CA ASN A 116 6.55 20.89 15.01
C ASN A 116 6.25 19.40 14.84
N TYR A 117 4.98 18.99 14.88
CA TYR A 117 4.56 17.60 14.71
C TYR A 117 3.67 17.43 13.50
N PHE A 118 3.92 16.35 12.77
CA PHE A 118 3.08 15.90 11.66
C PHE A 118 2.40 14.59 12.05
N LEU A 119 1.17 14.40 11.58
CA LEU A 119 0.46 13.16 11.78
C LEU A 119 1.09 12.07 10.90
N VAL A 120 1.53 10.98 11.50
CA VAL A 120 2.12 9.81 10.82
C VAL A 120 1.24 8.56 10.94
N TRP A 121 0.34 8.55 11.90
CA TRP A 121 -0.66 7.49 12.09
C TRP A 121 -1.79 8.01 12.94
N GLY A 122 -3.02 7.64 12.60
CA GLY A 122 -4.21 7.99 13.37
C GLY A 122 -5.40 7.11 13.05
N ASP A 123 -6.37 7.13 13.96
CA ASP A 123 -7.69 6.60 13.73
C ASP A 123 -8.70 7.49 14.47
N GLU A 124 -9.46 8.25 13.73
CA GLU A 124 -10.50 9.17 14.25
C GLU A 124 -11.84 8.46 14.37
N PHE A 125 -11.90 7.16 13.99
CA PHE A 125 -13.10 6.32 14.10
C PHE A 125 -14.33 6.89 13.36
N GLU A 126 -14.11 7.52 12.21
CA GLU A 126 -15.16 8.13 11.37
C GLU A 126 -15.89 7.11 10.48
N TYR A 127 -16.12 5.92 11.01
CA TYR A 127 -16.84 4.83 10.35
C TYR A 127 -17.72 4.11 11.38
N ASP A 128 -18.66 3.28 10.94
CA ASP A 128 -19.49 2.46 11.82
C ASP A 128 -19.22 0.97 11.60
N GLY A 129 -19.27 0.20 12.69
CA GLY A 129 -19.17 -1.24 12.65
C GLY A 129 -17.95 -1.83 13.34
N LYS A 130 -17.36 -2.85 12.74
CA LYS A 130 -16.17 -3.51 13.27
C LYS A 130 -14.97 -2.58 13.26
N LEU A 131 -14.09 -2.78 14.23
CA LEU A 131 -12.78 -2.12 14.25
C LEU A 131 -11.99 -2.44 12.98
N ASP A 132 -11.28 -1.44 12.45
CA ASP A 132 -10.42 -1.59 11.28
C ASP A 132 -9.25 -2.54 11.59
N GLU A 133 -9.33 -3.74 11.05
CA GLU A 133 -8.30 -4.77 11.26
C GLU A 133 -6.98 -4.48 10.53
N SER A 134 -6.92 -3.50 9.64
CA SER A 134 -5.66 -3.03 9.05
C SER A 134 -4.84 -2.21 10.05
N LYS A 135 -5.51 -1.48 10.94
CA LYS A 135 -4.90 -0.61 11.96
C LYS A 135 -4.77 -1.26 13.33
N TRP A 136 -5.69 -2.16 13.68
CA TRP A 136 -5.83 -2.70 15.02
C TRP A 136 -5.82 -4.23 15.06
N HIS A 137 -5.30 -4.76 16.15
CA HIS A 137 -5.31 -6.18 16.46
C HIS A 137 -6.02 -6.41 17.81
N HIS A 138 -6.92 -7.39 17.85
CA HIS A 138 -7.53 -7.86 19.10
C HIS A 138 -6.65 -8.90 19.76
N GLN A 139 -6.09 -8.59 20.91
CA GLN A 139 -5.38 -9.56 21.72
C GLN A 139 -6.38 -10.37 22.54
N ILE A 140 -6.66 -11.59 22.09
CA ILE A 140 -7.66 -12.50 22.68
C ILE A 140 -7.04 -13.72 23.36
N ILE A 141 -5.76 -13.96 23.16
CA ILE A 141 -5.06 -15.10 23.78
C ILE A 141 -4.44 -14.65 25.09
N PRO A 142 -4.85 -15.26 26.23
CA PRO A 142 -4.27 -14.93 27.53
C PRO A 142 -2.78 -15.32 27.59
N PRO A 143 -1.86 -14.40 27.88
CA PRO A 143 -0.44 -14.64 27.76
C PRO A 143 0.19 -15.44 28.91
N ASN A 144 -0.50 -15.59 30.04
CA ASN A 144 0.00 -16.22 31.25
C ASN A 144 -0.70 -17.57 31.50
N ASN A 145 -0.31 -18.60 30.73
CA ASN A 145 -0.84 -19.97 30.85
C ASN A 145 -2.38 -20.03 30.94
N GLY A 146 -3.06 -19.36 30.01
CA GLY A 146 -4.53 -19.31 29.97
C GLY A 146 -5.15 -18.26 30.88
N SER A 147 -4.35 -17.41 31.52
CA SER A 147 -4.80 -16.30 32.36
C SER A 147 -4.22 -14.97 31.89
N TRP A 148 -4.88 -13.89 32.26
CA TRP A 148 -4.37 -12.53 32.09
C TRP A 148 -3.50 -12.11 33.26
N TRP A 149 -2.68 -11.08 33.07
CA TRP A 149 -1.86 -10.53 34.13
C TRP A 149 -2.72 -9.87 35.21
N ASN A 150 -2.17 -9.61 36.39
CA ASN A 150 -2.80 -8.83 37.47
C ASN A 150 -4.13 -9.38 38.00
N ASN A 151 -4.39 -10.67 37.85
CA ASN A 151 -5.65 -11.29 38.27
C ASN A 151 -6.90 -10.67 37.61
N GLU A 152 -6.77 -10.22 36.39
CA GLU A 152 -7.88 -9.64 35.63
C GLU A 152 -9.10 -10.58 35.60
N ALA A 153 -10.30 -10.03 35.91
CA ALA A 153 -11.51 -10.81 36.07
C ALA A 153 -12.23 -11.16 34.76
N GLN A 154 -11.77 -10.61 33.64
CA GLN A 154 -12.35 -10.78 32.31
C GLN A 154 -11.47 -11.61 31.39
N HIS A 155 -12.08 -12.16 30.34
CA HIS A 155 -11.41 -12.48 29.09
C HIS A 155 -11.62 -11.35 28.08
N TYR A 156 -10.67 -11.21 27.15
CA TYR A 156 -10.81 -10.29 26.02
C TYR A 156 -11.27 -11.04 24.78
N THR A 157 -12.12 -10.40 23.99
CA THR A 157 -12.70 -10.97 22.79
C THR A 157 -12.58 -10.03 21.59
N ASN A 158 -12.76 -10.55 20.39
CA ASN A 158 -12.91 -9.77 19.16
C ASN A 158 -14.37 -9.55 18.76
N SER A 159 -15.29 -9.76 19.70
CA SER A 159 -16.71 -9.57 19.46
C SER A 159 -17.07 -8.08 19.36
N THR A 160 -17.95 -7.75 18.42
CA THR A 160 -18.54 -6.40 18.34
C THR A 160 -19.35 -5.98 19.56
N LYS A 161 -19.67 -6.91 20.46
CA LYS A 161 -20.22 -6.60 21.77
C LYS A 161 -19.21 -5.92 22.69
N ASN A 162 -17.92 -6.26 22.56
CA ASN A 162 -16.84 -5.74 23.40
C ASN A 162 -16.06 -4.61 22.76
N SER A 163 -16.01 -4.53 21.42
CA SER A 163 -15.41 -3.41 20.69
C SER A 163 -16.19 -3.11 19.42
N ILE A 164 -16.62 -1.88 19.28
CA ILE A 164 -17.36 -1.41 18.11
C ILE A 164 -17.08 0.07 17.87
N VAL A 165 -17.03 0.46 16.63
CA VAL A 165 -16.97 1.87 16.22
C VAL A 165 -18.39 2.33 15.89
N SER A 166 -18.82 3.42 16.48
CA SER A 166 -20.06 4.10 16.13
C SER A 166 -20.08 5.54 16.65
N ASP A 167 -20.79 6.40 15.96
CA ASP A 167 -20.92 7.83 16.30
C ASP A 167 -19.54 8.52 16.44
N GLY A 168 -18.60 8.23 15.54
CA GLY A 168 -17.26 8.82 15.55
C GLY A 168 -16.39 8.39 16.74
N THR A 169 -16.65 7.24 17.35
CA THR A 169 -15.90 6.77 18.51
C THR A 169 -15.71 5.26 18.54
N LEU A 170 -14.53 4.80 18.95
CA LEU A 170 -14.34 3.43 19.38
C LEU A 170 -14.90 3.23 20.78
N LYS A 171 -15.79 2.26 20.93
CA LYS A 171 -16.38 1.85 22.21
C LYS A 171 -15.77 0.52 22.65
N ILE A 172 -15.07 0.52 23.79
CA ILE A 172 -14.61 -0.68 24.48
C ILE A 172 -15.55 -0.96 25.63
N ILE A 173 -16.23 -2.11 25.62
CA ILE A 173 -17.36 -2.40 26.48
C ILE A 173 -17.05 -3.62 27.35
N ALA A 174 -17.04 -3.43 28.65
CA ALA A 174 -17.01 -4.52 29.62
C ALA A 174 -18.42 -5.09 29.86
N ILE A 175 -18.57 -6.39 29.73
CA ILE A 175 -19.84 -7.09 29.87
C ILE A 175 -19.73 -8.13 30.98
N LYS A 176 -20.74 -8.20 31.85
CA LYS A 176 -20.87 -9.28 32.84
C LYS A 176 -21.54 -10.48 32.17
N GLU A 177 -20.72 -11.43 31.77
CA GLU A 177 -21.16 -12.71 31.16
C GLU A 177 -20.14 -13.80 31.44
N ASN A 178 -20.58 -15.04 31.49
CA ASN A 178 -19.65 -16.18 31.57
C ASN A 178 -19.07 -16.45 30.21
N TYR A 179 -17.76 -16.43 30.11
CA TYR A 179 -17.04 -16.72 28.90
C TYR A 179 -15.87 -17.67 29.17
N THR A 180 -15.76 -18.73 28.38
CA THR A 180 -14.67 -19.70 28.48
C THR A 180 -13.76 -19.58 27.26
N PHE A 181 -12.49 -19.37 27.54
CA PHE A 181 -11.42 -19.46 26.54
C PHE A 181 -10.47 -20.57 26.96
N ASP A 182 -10.28 -21.53 26.09
CA ASP A 182 -9.51 -22.74 26.38
C ASP A 182 -9.83 -23.30 27.78
N ASN A 183 -9.63 -23.83 28.59
CA ASN A 183 -10.16 -24.36 29.87
C ASN A 183 -10.31 -23.30 30.99
N SER A 184 -10.27 -22.01 30.67
CA SER A 184 -10.39 -20.92 31.64
C SER A 184 -11.72 -20.18 31.48
N THR A 185 -12.52 -20.16 32.54
CA THR A 185 -13.81 -19.44 32.56
C THR A 185 -13.72 -18.18 33.41
N LYS A 186 -14.14 -17.06 32.86
CA LYS A 186 -14.26 -15.76 33.55
C LYS A 186 -15.71 -15.27 33.52
N ASN A 187 -16.05 -14.38 34.42
CA ASN A 187 -17.40 -13.85 34.55
C ASN A 187 -17.61 -12.49 33.87
N TYR A 188 -16.63 -12.04 33.13
CA TYR A 188 -16.65 -10.81 32.38
C TYR A 188 -15.93 -10.97 31.07
N THR A 189 -16.35 -10.17 30.07
CA THR A 189 -15.65 -9.98 28.81
C THR A 189 -15.36 -8.50 28.58
N SER A 190 -14.34 -8.20 27.80
CA SER A 190 -13.98 -6.86 27.36
C SER A 190 -13.15 -6.95 26.06
N ALA A 191 -12.52 -5.86 25.63
CA ALA A 191 -11.55 -5.88 24.53
C ALA A 191 -10.19 -5.36 24.98
N ARG A 192 -9.13 -5.97 24.44
CA ARG A 192 -7.75 -5.51 24.52
C ARG A 192 -7.22 -5.36 23.10
N LEU A 193 -6.78 -4.16 22.75
CA LEU A 193 -6.43 -3.77 21.41
C LEU A 193 -4.96 -3.38 21.33
N ASN A 194 -4.27 -3.82 20.28
CA ASN A 194 -2.95 -3.35 19.94
C ASN A 194 -3.03 -2.59 18.62
N SER A 195 -2.40 -1.41 18.51
CA SER A 195 -2.17 -0.81 17.20
C SER A 195 -1.18 -1.67 16.42
N LYS A 196 -1.36 -1.73 15.10
CA LYS A 196 -0.39 -2.37 14.18
C LYS A 196 0.71 -1.41 13.74
N PHE A 197 0.77 -0.24 14.35
CA PHE A 197 1.76 0.78 14.12
C PHE A 197 2.76 0.83 15.27
N GLY A 198 4.05 0.77 14.94
CA GLY A 198 5.16 0.91 15.87
C GLY A 198 5.95 2.18 15.56
N PHE A 199 6.39 2.90 16.58
CA PHE A 199 7.19 4.11 16.43
C PHE A 199 8.34 4.14 17.45
N LYS A 200 9.39 4.91 17.14
CA LYS A 200 10.55 5.05 18.01
C LYS A 200 10.54 6.34 18.80
N TYR A 201 10.14 7.42 18.16
CA TYR A 201 10.03 8.74 18.76
C TYR A 201 8.76 9.41 18.24
N GLY A 202 8.10 10.17 19.07
CA GLY A 202 6.89 10.89 18.67
C GLY A 202 6.04 11.30 19.84
N ARG A 203 4.90 11.88 19.53
CA ARG A 203 3.85 12.26 20.46
C ARG A 203 2.61 11.41 20.16
N VAL A 204 1.90 10.98 21.19
CA VAL A 204 0.64 10.25 21.07
C VAL A 204 -0.43 11.08 21.75
N ASP A 205 -1.43 11.49 20.99
CA ASP A 205 -2.61 12.20 21.48
C ASP A 205 -3.81 11.25 21.47
N VAL A 206 -4.49 11.12 22.60
CA VAL A 206 -5.67 10.27 22.73
C VAL A 206 -6.79 11.05 23.38
N LYS A 207 -7.91 11.18 22.66
CA LYS A 207 -9.15 11.72 23.24
C LYS A 207 -10.01 10.56 23.71
N ALA A 208 -10.22 10.45 25.02
CA ALA A 208 -10.95 9.32 25.60
C ALA A 208 -11.91 9.76 26.71
N LYS A 209 -13.06 9.06 26.78
CA LYS A 209 -13.97 9.09 27.94
C LYS A 209 -13.81 7.80 28.74
N LEU A 210 -13.19 7.88 29.91
CA LEU A 210 -12.90 6.72 30.73
C LEU A 210 -14.09 6.39 31.65
N PRO A 211 -14.36 5.09 31.95
CA PRO A 211 -15.33 4.69 32.94
C PRO A 211 -14.86 5.07 34.36
N SER A 212 -15.81 5.42 35.23
CA SER A 212 -15.53 5.76 36.62
C SER A 212 -16.16 4.77 37.63
N THR A 213 -16.78 3.69 37.14
CA THR A 213 -17.40 2.68 37.99
C THR A 213 -16.34 1.88 38.76
N GLN A 214 -16.60 1.60 40.02
CA GLN A 214 -15.73 0.80 40.88
C GLN A 214 -15.43 -0.57 40.23
N GLY A 215 -14.15 -0.94 40.19
CA GLY A 215 -13.69 -2.19 39.61
C GLY A 215 -13.31 -2.11 38.11
N THR A 216 -13.53 -0.95 37.47
CA THR A 216 -13.03 -0.71 36.13
C THR A 216 -11.56 -0.25 36.16
N TRP A 217 -10.79 -0.73 35.19
CA TRP A 217 -9.38 -0.35 35.03
C TRP A 217 -9.09 -0.07 33.53
N PRO A 218 -9.55 1.07 33.04
CA PRO A 218 -9.22 1.49 31.69
C PRO A 218 -7.73 1.81 31.59
N ALA A 219 -7.05 1.34 30.54
CA ALA A 219 -5.64 1.58 30.33
C ALA A 219 -5.37 1.95 28.87
N ILE A 220 -4.59 3.04 28.70
CA ILE A 220 -4.00 3.44 27.43
C ILE A 220 -2.50 3.54 27.69
N TRP A 221 -1.71 2.77 26.97
CA TRP A 221 -0.29 2.62 27.27
C TRP A 221 0.50 2.16 26.03
N THR A 222 1.80 2.28 26.07
CA THR A 222 2.71 1.83 25.00
C THR A 222 3.57 0.67 25.50
N LEU A 223 3.84 -0.25 24.59
CA LEU A 223 4.77 -1.36 24.78
C LEU A 223 5.83 -1.35 23.69
N GLY A 224 7.02 -1.84 24.00
CA GLY A 224 8.03 -2.07 22.95
C GLY A 224 7.53 -3.09 21.93
N THR A 225 7.80 -2.87 20.66
CA THR A 225 7.47 -3.82 19.58
C THR A 225 8.23 -5.14 19.70
N ASN A 226 9.28 -5.18 20.54
CA ASN A 226 10.06 -6.37 20.85
C ASN A 226 9.53 -7.15 22.07
N ILE A 227 8.28 -6.90 22.50
CA ILE A 227 7.67 -7.64 23.61
C ILE A 227 7.41 -9.09 23.21
N ASN A 228 7.83 -10.03 24.05
CA ASN A 228 7.50 -11.45 23.92
C ASN A 228 6.25 -11.75 24.75
N GLU A 229 5.08 -11.50 24.17
CA GLU A 229 3.78 -11.78 24.79
C GLU A 229 2.86 -12.45 23.80
N ILE A 230 2.47 -13.69 24.05
CA ILE A 230 1.59 -14.47 23.20
C ILE A 230 0.29 -13.70 22.94
N GLY A 231 -0.15 -13.69 21.68
CA GLY A 231 -1.37 -13.00 21.25
C GLY A 231 -1.23 -11.49 21.05
N ASN A 232 -0.09 -10.88 21.42
CA ASN A 232 0.22 -9.50 21.06
C ASN A 232 0.57 -9.40 19.57
N PHE A 233 0.22 -8.30 18.90
CA PHE A 233 0.48 -8.15 17.47
C PHE A 233 1.96 -8.28 17.09
N PHE A 234 2.86 -7.75 17.91
CA PHE A 234 4.31 -7.84 17.72
C PHE A 234 4.97 -8.97 18.54
N GLY A 235 4.17 -9.76 19.28
CA GLY A 235 4.65 -10.63 20.34
C GLY A 235 5.55 -11.78 19.93
N ASP A 236 5.39 -12.29 18.71
CA ASP A 236 6.16 -13.43 18.19
C ASP A 236 7.26 -12.99 17.22
N SER A 237 7.66 -11.72 17.25
CA SER A 237 8.72 -11.20 16.38
C SER A 237 10.10 -11.76 16.80
N GLU A 238 10.95 -12.02 15.81
CA GLU A 238 12.33 -12.43 16.03
C GLU A 238 13.09 -11.36 16.85
N GLY A 239 13.80 -11.77 17.89
CA GLY A 239 14.52 -10.86 18.78
C GLY A 239 13.68 -10.26 19.89
N SER A 240 12.44 -10.72 20.12
CA SER A 240 11.65 -10.31 21.27
C SER A 240 12.32 -10.71 22.59
N VAL A 241 12.30 -9.81 23.56
CA VAL A 241 13.04 -9.93 24.84
C VAL A 241 12.14 -9.90 26.07
N GLY A 242 10.85 -10.05 25.88
CA GLY A 242 9.86 -9.96 26.95
C GLY A 242 9.49 -8.52 27.29
N TRP A 243 9.06 -8.30 28.52
CA TRP A 243 8.66 -6.97 28.98
C TRP A 243 9.75 -5.94 28.69
N PRO A 244 9.42 -4.77 28.10
CA PRO A 244 10.42 -3.79 27.72
C PRO A 244 11.24 -3.37 28.94
N ARG A 245 12.53 -3.53 28.84
CA ARG A 245 13.46 -2.91 29.77
C ARG A 245 13.69 -1.47 29.28
N CYS A 246 13.25 -0.53 30.08
CA CYS A 246 13.56 0.90 29.84
C CYS A 246 15.05 1.15 30.02
#